data_ccd0c557968f14a10ee37a1c69a0531a
#
_entry.id   ccd0c557968f14a10ee37a1c69a0531a
#
_cell.length_a   1.000
_cell.length_b   1.000
_cell.length_c   1.000
_cell.angle_alpha   90.00
_cell.angle_beta   90.00
_cell.angle_gamma   90.00
#
_symmetry.space_group_name_H-M   'P 1'
#
loop_
_entity.id
_entity.type
_entity.pdbx_description
1 polymer ?
#
loop_
_entity_poly.entity_id
_entity_poly.type
_entity_poly.pdbx_seq_one_letter_code
_entity_poly.pdbx_strand_id
1 'polypeptide(L)'
;MSTTPRIILIAGASGSGKSRLAQVAGCPTLRLDDYYFDADHPGMPSTNLGITDWDDPASWDAAGALAGLQELLGTGELVAPAYSITESRRVGSHQVRLDGCHCLTVEGIFAIEFLAHCRAAGLGVEPLYLDRPATLVYLLRLRRDFAKKRKPPLIAIRRGWALRKAQPALRRKAMEAGFTPMSMRAAIAHLG
;
A
#
# COMPACT_ATOMS: atom_id res chain seq x y z
N MET A 1 21.27 21.88 5.07
CA MET A 1 20.93 21.29 3.77
C MET A 1 19.97 20.15 4.05
N SER A 2 18.70 20.28 3.70
CA SER A 2 17.71 19.19 3.87
C SER A 2 18.03 18.10 2.83
N THR A 3 18.50 16.96 3.28
CA THR A 3 18.74 15.83 2.39
C THR A 3 17.39 15.25 2.01
N THR A 4 17.10 15.16 0.72
CA THR A 4 15.89 14.48 0.22
C THR A 4 15.89 13.04 0.76
N PRO A 5 14.81 12.58 1.41
CA PRO A 5 14.75 11.24 1.96
C PRO A 5 14.78 10.18 0.85
N ARG A 6 15.32 9.00 1.13
CA ARG A 6 15.15 7.83 0.27
C ARG A 6 13.67 7.46 0.23
N ILE A 7 13.10 7.31 -0.95
CA ILE A 7 11.70 6.94 -1.11
C ILE A 7 11.62 5.43 -1.35
N ILE A 8 11.04 4.70 -0.43
CA ILE A 8 10.93 3.24 -0.50
C ILE A 8 9.49 2.86 -0.77
N LEU A 9 9.24 2.36 -1.99
CA LEU A 9 7.92 1.93 -2.43
C LEU A 9 7.72 0.46 -2.11
N ILE A 10 6.84 0.16 -1.16
CA ILE A 10 6.67 -1.18 -0.61
C ILE A 10 5.43 -1.85 -1.21
N ALA A 11 5.64 -2.83 -2.08
CA ALA A 11 4.61 -3.75 -2.54
C ALA A 11 4.60 -5.05 -1.72
N GLY A 12 3.52 -5.80 -1.84
CA GLY A 12 3.37 -7.11 -1.18
C GLY A 12 1.92 -7.45 -0.90
N ALA A 13 1.65 -8.72 -0.68
CA ALA A 13 0.29 -9.21 -0.45
C ALA A 13 -0.38 -8.50 0.74
N SER A 14 -1.70 -8.32 0.66
CA SER A 14 -2.46 -7.77 1.79
C SER A 14 -2.28 -8.66 3.04
N GLY A 15 -1.89 -8.04 4.15
CA GLY A 15 -1.57 -8.76 5.40
C GLY A 15 -0.13 -9.27 5.49
N SER A 16 0.75 -8.98 4.52
CA SER A 16 2.18 -9.34 4.60
C SER A 16 2.94 -8.58 5.69
N GLY A 17 2.40 -7.45 6.17
CA GLY A 17 3.01 -6.64 7.22
C GLY A 17 3.76 -5.41 6.71
N LYS A 18 3.42 -4.86 5.55
CA LYS A 18 4.01 -3.63 4.99
C LYS A 18 3.98 -2.46 6.00
N SER A 19 2.81 -2.15 6.52
CA SER A 19 2.66 -1.06 7.51
C SER A 19 3.45 -1.35 8.82
N ARG A 20 3.59 -2.62 9.21
CA ARG A 20 4.44 -2.99 10.35
C ARG A 20 5.92 -2.77 10.03
N LEU A 21 6.35 -3.08 8.80
CA LEU A 21 7.72 -2.82 8.36
C LEU A 21 8.07 -1.34 8.49
N ALA A 22 7.22 -0.45 7.93
CA ALA A 22 7.39 0.99 8.02
C ALA A 22 7.44 1.49 9.48
N GLN A 23 6.52 1.00 10.32
CA GLN A 23 6.49 1.35 11.75
C GLN A 23 7.75 0.92 12.50
N VAL A 24 8.25 -0.30 12.27
CA VAL A 24 9.46 -0.81 12.93
C VAL A 24 10.70 -0.07 12.46
N ALA A 25 10.75 0.34 11.20
CA ALA A 25 11.84 1.13 10.64
C ALA A 25 11.81 2.61 11.09
N GLY A 26 10.74 3.06 11.74
CA GLY A 26 10.61 4.46 12.18
C GLY A 26 10.49 5.47 11.03
N CYS A 27 10.21 5.02 9.81
CA CYS A 27 10.07 5.90 8.66
C CYS A 27 8.65 6.48 8.58
N PRO A 28 8.48 7.78 8.25
CA PRO A 28 7.21 8.32 7.82
C PRO A 28 6.60 7.49 6.70
N THR A 29 5.27 7.42 6.64
CA THR A 29 4.57 6.55 5.68
C THR A 29 3.49 7.32 4.94
N LEU A 30 3.57 7.34 3.61
CA LEU A 30 2.46 7.69 2.74
C LEU A 30 1.69 6.42 2.38
N ARG A 31 0.41 6.38 2.77
CA ARG A 31 -0.45 5.23 2.55
C ARG A 31 -1.25 5.41 1.27
N LEU A 32 -0.97 4.63 0.24
CA LEU A 32 -1.70 4.69 -1.01
C LEU A 32 -3.17 4.28 -0.85
N ASP A 33 -3.46 3.42 0.13
CA ASP A 33 -4.82 2.98 0.44
C ASP A 33 -5.72 4.14 0.97
N ASP A 34 -5.14 5.28 1.35
CA ASP A 34 -5.90 6.47 1.74
C ASP A 34 -6.41 7.29 0.54
N TYR A 35 -5.97 6.97 -0.67
CA TYR A 35 -6.32 7.65 -1.91
C TYR A 35 -7.39 6.91 -2.75
N TYR A 36 -8.12 5.96 -2.17
CA TYR A 36 -9.28 5.41 -2.85
C TYR A 36 -10.33 6.49 -3.13
N PHE A 37 -11.02 6.34 -4.26
CA PHE A 37 -12.24 7.10 -4.50
C PHE A 37 -13.36 6.62 -3.58
N ASP A 38 -14.34 7.49 -3.31
CA ASP A 38 -15.52 7.13 -2.56
C ASP A 38 -16.39 6.16 -3.37
N ALA A 39 -17.17 5.31 -2.71
CA ALA A 39 -17.95 4.27 -3.38
C ALA A 39 -18.96 4.80 -4.40
N ASP A 40 -19.41 6.05 -4.24
CA ASP A 40 -20.35 6.75 -5.11
C ASP A 40 -19.63 7.62 -6.17
N HIS A 41 -18.31 7.54 -6.27
CA HIS A 41 -17.55 8.27 -7.27
C HIS A 41 -17.96 7.84 -8.70
N PRO A 42 -18.22 8.79 -9.62
CA PRO A 42 -18.56 8.46 -11.00
C PRO A 42 -17.49 7.62 -11.69
N GLY A 43 -17.89 6.53 -12.34
CA GLY A 43 -16.95 5.66 -13.06
C GLY A 43 -16.23 4.61 -12.21
N MET A 44 -16.69 4.37 -10.98
CA MET A 44 -16.15 3.28 -10.19
C MET A 44 -16.25 1.94 -10.93
N PRO A 45 -15.15 1.16 -10.98
CA PRO A 45 -15.13 -0.14 -11.64
C PRO A 45 -16.04 -1.13 -10.90
N SER A 46 -16.67 -2.04 -11.65
CA SER A 46 -17.52 -3.08 -11.07
C SER A 46 -17.11 -4.46 -11.53
N THR A 47 -17.23 -5.43 -10.62
CA THR A 47 -17.04 -6.85 -10.94
C THR A 47 -18.19 -7.37 -11.81
N ASN A 48 -18.02 -8.58 -12.37
CA ASN A 48 -19.09 -9.29 -13.10
C ASN A 48 -20.35 -9.53 -12.26
N LEU A 49 -20.30 -9.35 -10.94
CA LEU A 49 -21.42 -9.48 -10.01
C LEU A 49 -22.10 -8.13 -9.70
N GLY A 50 -21.69 -7.03 -10.37
CA GLY A 50 -22.26 -5.71 -10.18
C GLY A 50 -21.88 -5.03 -8.86
N ILE A 51 -20.85 -5.52 -8.16
CA ILE A 51 -20.29 -4.88 -6.96
C ILE A 51 -19.00 -4.16 -7.32
N THR A 52 -18.69 -3.08 -6.61
CA THR A 52 -17.46 -2.30 -6.82
C THR A 52 -16.21 -3.18 -6.73
N ASP A 53 -15.34 -3.06 -7.75
CA ASP A 53 -14.04 -3.76 -7.78
C ASP A 53 -12.95 -2.88 -7.18
N TRP A 54 -12.70 -3.07 -5.90
CA TRP A 54 -11.66 -2.34 -5.16
C TRP A 54 -10.23 -2.81 -5.44
N ASP A 55 -10.07 -3.89 -6.17
CA ASP A 55 -8.76 -4.40 -6.59
C ASP A 55 -8.36 -3.86 -8.00
N ASP A 56 -9.27 -3.16 -8.69
CA ASP A 56 -9.03 -2.49 -9.96
C ASP A 56 -8.38 -1.11 -9.73
N PRO A 57 -7.27 -0.76 -10.42
CA PRO A 57 -6.62 0.55 -10.31
C PRO A 57 -7.53 1.76 -10.61
N ALA A 58 -8.61 1.59 -11.36
CA ALA A 58 -9.58 2.66 -11.60
C ALA A 58 -10.39 3.06 -10.35
N SER A 59 -10.33 2.26 -9.26
CA SER A 59 -10.92 2.61 -7.96
C SER A 59 -10.08 3.58 -7.13
N TRP A 60 -8.90 3.97 -7.63
CA TRP A 60 -7.87 4.64 -6.85
C TRP A 60 -7.33 5.90 -7.56
N ASP A 61 -7.19 6.99 -6.80
CA ASP A 61 -6.69 8.29 -7.24
C ASP A 61 -5.15 8.32 -7.30
N ALA A 62 -4.60 7.75 -8.37
CA ALA A 62 -3.16 7.73 -8.62
C ALA A 62 -2.57 9.13 -8.73
N ALA A 63 -3.30 10.06 -9.35
CA ALA A 63 -2.85 11.44 -9.54
C ALA A 63 -2.79 12.18 -8.19
N GLY A 64 -3.81 12.03 -7.36
CA GLY A 64 -3.83 12.60 -6.01
C GLY A 64 -2.72 12.03 -5.12
N ALA A 65 -2.45 10.72 -5.20
CA ALA A 65 -1.36 10.09 -4.47
C ALA A 65 0.02 10.61 -4.91
N LEU A 66 0.21 10.81 -6.23
CA LEU A 66 1.45 11.38 -6.77
C LEU A 66 1.64 12.85 -6.35
N ALA A 67 0.59 13.65 -6.45
CA ALA A 67 0.61 15.05 -6.01
C ALA A 67 0.94 15.15 -4.51
N GLY A 68 0.33 14.31 -3.67
CA GLY A 68 0.63 14.25 -2.24
C GLY A 68 2.08 13.84 -1.94
N LEU A 69 2.64 12.88 -2.70
CA LEU A 69 4.04 12.52 -2.58
C LEU A 69 4.97 13.69 -2.95
N GLN A 70 4.68 14.40 -4.04
CA GLN A 70 5.46 15.56 -4.47
C GLN A 70 5.37 16.72 -3.46
N GLU A 71 4.18 17.00 -2.92
CA GLU A 71 3.99 17.99 -1.86
C GLU A 71 4.82 17.65 -0.63
N LEU A 72 4.73 16.41 -0.14
CA LEU A 72 5.49 15.94 1.01
C LEU A 72 7.01 16.08 0.82
N LEU A 73 7.50 15.78 -0.37
CA LEU A 73 8.93 15.93 -0.69
C LEU A 73 9.37 17.40 -0.81
N GLY A 74 8.47 18.27 -1.29
CA GLY A 74 8.76 19.69 -1.50
C GLY A 74 8.67 20.53 -0.23
N THR A 75 7.71 20.23 0.64
CA THR A 75 7.43 21.02 1.84
C THR A 75 7.91 20.38 3.15
N GLY A 76 8.14 19.05 3.14
CA GLY A 76 8.43 18.25 4.33
C GLY A 76 7.20 17.79 5.10
N GLU A 77 6.01 18.25 4.72
CA GLU A 77 4.75 17.87 5.38
C GLU A 77 3.59 17.77 4.37
N LEU A 78 2.59 17.00 4.72
CA LEU A 78 1.40 16.73 3.90
C LEU A 78 0.18 16.51 4.80
N VAL A 79 -0.96 17.07 4.42
CA VAL A 79 -2.26 16.69 4.95
C VAL A 79 -2.88 15.65 4.02
N ALA A 80 -2.61 14.37 4.30
CA ALA A 80 -3.10 13.25 3.51
C ALA A 80 -4.57 12.94 3.84
N PRO A 81 -5.37 12.45 2.89
CA PRO A 81 -6.72 11.96 3.19
C PRO A 81 -6.67 10.75 4.14
N ALA A 82 -7.74 10.56 4.89
CA ALA A 82 -7.97 9.35 5.69
C ALA A 82 -9.17 8.58 5.12
N TYR A 83 -8.94 7.37 4.64
CA TYR A 83 -9.97 6.54 4.02
C TYR A 83 -10.46 5.43 4.96
N SER A 84 -11.78 5.30 5.08
CA SER A 84 -12.42 4.21 5.81
C SER A 84 -12.84 3.09 4.86
N ILE A 85 -12.13 1.97 4.90
CA ILE A 85 -12.50 0.77 4.13
C ILE A 85 -13.90 0.25 4.54
N THR A 86 -14.31 0.46 5.78
CA THR A 86 -15.61 0.02 6.29
C THR A 86 -16.75 0.87 5.76
N GLU A 87 -16.52 2.18 5.63
CA GLU A 87 -17.49 3.14 5.10
C GLU A 87 -17.36 3.34 3.59
N SER A 88 -16.28 2.82 2.99
CA SER A 88 -15.95 2.96 1.58
C SER A 88 -15.93 4.43 1.12
N ARG A 89 -15.36 5.31 1.95
CA ARG A 89 -15.24 6.75 1.67
C ARG A 89 -14.12 7.41 2.46
N ARG A 90 -13.76 8.61 2.06
CA ARG A 90 -12.90 9.51 2.82
C ARG A 90 -13.65 10.00 4.07
N VAL A 91 -13.01 9.89 5.23
CA VAL A 91 -13.62 10.23 6.53
C VAL A 91 -12.92 11.40 7.24
N GLY A 92 -11.88 11.94 6.64
CA GLY A 92 -11.09 13.04 7.19
C GLY A 92 -9.71 13.12 6.57
N SER A 93 -8.76 13.61 7.34
CA SER A 93 -7.35 13.72 6.95
C SER A 93 -6.42 13.46 8.14
N HIS A 94 -5.15 13.20 7.85
CA HIS A 94 -4.09 13.09 8.85
C HIS A 94 -2.80 13.73 8.34
N GLN A 95 -1.95 14.16 9.26
CA GLN A 95 -0.66 14.75 8.92
C GLN A 95 0.39 13.66 8.71
N VAL A 96 1.20 13.81 7.65
CA VAL A 96 2.44 13.07 7.41
C VAL A 96 3.57 14.10 7.39
N ARG A 97 4.63 13.86 8.17
CA ARG A 97 5.78 14.76 8.28
C ARG A 97 7.06 13.98 8.08
N LEU A 98 8.00 14.58 7.38
CA LEU A 98 9.32 13.97 7.18
C LEU A 98 10.21 14.16 8.42
N ASP A 99 10.09 15.29 9.12
CA ASP A 99 10.84 15.63 10.34
C ASP A 99 12.34 15.33 10.27
N GLY A 100 12.93 15.54 9.09
CA GLY A 100 14.35 15.26 8.83
C GLY A 100 14.71 13.76 8.72
N CYS A 101 13.72 12.87 8.62
CA CYS A 101 13.97 11.45 8.43
C CYS A 101 14.73 11.17 7.12
N HIS A 102 15.63 10.22 7.16
CA HIS A 102 16.45 9.81 6.00
C HIS A 102 15.68 8.93 5.01
N CYS A 103 14.52 8.40 5.38
CA CYS A 103 13.67 7.55 4.55
C CYS A 103 12.19 7.96 4.65
N LEU A 104 11.48 7.73 3.55
CA LEU A 104 10.02 7.80 3.45
C LEU A 104 9.54 6.47 2.87
N THR A 105 8.58 5.84 3.52
CA THR A 105 7.93 4.66 2.97
C THR A 105 6.62 5.03 2.30
N VAL A 106 6.38 4.46 1.12
CA VAL A 106 5.11 4.56 0.37
C VAL A 106 4.56 3.15 0.24
N GLU A 107 3.35 2.87 0.74
CA GLU A 107 2.82 1.52 0.75
C GLU A 107 1.32 1.46 0.43
N GLY A 108 0.89 0.38 -0.21
CA GLY A 108 -0.51 0.11 -0.53
C GLY A 108 -0.65 -1.07 -1.46
N ILE A 109 -1.88 -1.40 -1.82
CA ILE A 109 -2.13 -2.51 -2.76
C ILE A 109 -1.72 -2.13 -4.19
N PHE A 110 -1.81 -0.84 -4.55
CA PHE A 110 -1.45 -0.30 -5.87
C PHE A 110 0.02 0.18 -5.96
N ALA A 111 0.88 -0.24 -5.04
CA ALA A 111 2.29 0.15 -5.08
C ALA A 111 3.00 -0.29 -6.39
N ILE A 112 2.57 -1.40 -7.00
CA ILE A 112 3.15 -1.87 -8.27
C ILE A 112 2.79 -0.91 -9.40
N GLU A 113 1.52 -0.50 -9.49
CA GLU A 113 1.00 0.45 -10.46
C GLU A 113 1.62 1.84 -10.24
N PHE A 114 1.74 2.26 -8.98
CA PHE A 114 2.28 3.56 -8.60
C PHE A 114 3.74 3.77 -9.03
N LEU A 115 4.52 2.70 -9.13
CA LEU A 115 5.89 2.78 -9.61
C LEU A 115 6.01 3.43 -11.00
N ALA A 116 5.07 3.12 -11.90
CA ALA A 116 5.05 3.73 -13.23
C ALA A 116 4.78 5.24 -13.16
N HIS A 117 3.87 5.69 -12.28
CA HIS A 117 3.60 7.12 -12.06
C HIS A 117 4.81 7.84 -11.47
N CYS A 118 5.50 7.24 -10.49
CA CYS A 118 6.73 7.81 -9.92
C CYS A 118 7.82 7.97 -10.98
N ARG A 119 8.04 6.93 -11.80
CA ARG A 119 9.04 6.97 -12.89
C ARG A 119 8.71 8.04 -13.93
N ALA A 120 7.46 8.14 -14.34
CA ALA A 120 7.01 9.17 -15.30
C ALA A 120 7.20 10.59 -14.75
N ALA A 121 7.08 10.78 -13.43
CA ALA A 121 7.34 12.04 -12.75
C ALA A 121 8.83 12.30 -12.45
N GLY A 122 9.74 11.42 -12.86
CA GLY A 122 11.18 11.55 -12.59
C GLY A 122 11.58 11.35 -11.13
N LEU A 123 10.71 10.75 -10.31
CA LEU A 123 11.01 10.49 -8.90
C LEU A 123 11.87 9.25 -8.75
N GLY A 124 13.00 9.40 -8.06
CA GLY A 124 13.89 8.29 -7.67
C GLY A 124 13.28 7.50 -6.52
N VAL A 125 12.58 6.40 -6.84
CA VAL A 125 11.99 5.50 -5.85
C VAL A 125 12.68 4.14 -5.86
N GLU A 126 12.78 3.53 -4.70
CA GLU A 126 13.35 2.21 -4.48
C GLU A 126 12.21 1.18 -4.31
N PRO A 127 11.93 0.34 -5.32
CA PRO A 127 10.82 -0.60 -5.28
C PRO A 127 11.20 -1.87 -4.51
N LEU A 128 10.54 -2.10 -3.37
CA LEU A 128 10.73 -3.24 -2.50
C LEU A 128 9.47 -4.11 -2.45
N TYR A 129 9.59 -5.40 -2.73
CA TYR A 129 8.52 -6.36 -2.53
C TYR A 129 8.72 -7.13 -1.22
N LEU A 130 7.80 -6.95 -0.27
CA LEU A 130 7.84 -7.70 0.98
C LEU A 130 7.42 -9.15 0.75
N ASP A 131 8.43 -10.01 0.55
CA ASP A 131 8.27 -11.42 0.21
C ASP A 131 8.12 -12.26 1.48
N ARG A 132 6.97 -12.89 1.62
CA ARG A 132 6.65 -13.78 2.75
C ARG A 132 5.93 -15.03 2.27
N PRO A 133 6.15 -16.18 2.94
CA PRO A 133 5.43 -17.41 2.62
C PRO A 133 3.91 -17.20 2.61
N ALA A 134 3.25 -17.62 1.53
CA ALA A 134 1.82 -17.40 1.34
C ALA A 134 0.96 -17.96 2.49
N THR A 135 1.38 -19.07 3.10
CA THR A 135 0.73 -19.65 4.27
C THR A 135 0.80 -18.72 5.48
N LEU A 136 1.97 -18.13 5.73
CA LEU A 136 2.14 -17.18 6.84
C LEU A 136 1.29 -15.93 6.63
N VAL A 137 1.28 -15.36 5.41
CA VAL A 137 0.44 -14.20 5.07
C VAL A 137 -1.04 -14.51 5.29
N TYR A 138 -1.48 -15.70 4.87
CA TYR A 138 -2.85 -16.18 5.10
C TYR A 138 -3.21 -16.21 6.60
N LEU A 139 -2.36 -16.79 7.45
CA LEU A 139 -2.57 -16.87 8.90
C LEU A 139 -2.60 -15.48 9.56
N LEU A 140 -1.64 -14.61 9.22
CA LEU A 140 -1.60 -13.24 9.73
C LEU A 140 -2.84 -12.43 9.35
N ARG A 141 -3.34 -12.63 8.13
CA ARG A 141 -4.56 -12.01 7.65
C ARG A 141 -5.79 -12.51 8.41
N LEU A 142 -5.94 -13.83 8.59
CA LEU A 142 -7.04 -14.40 9.36
C LEU A 142 -7.05 -13.84 10.79
N ARG A 143 -5.89 -13.83 11.46
CA ARG A 143 -5.75 -13.25 12.81
C ARG A 143 -6.22 -11.80 12.86
N ARG A 144 -5.80 -10.97 11.87
CA ARG A 144 -6.21 -9.56 11.77
C ARG A 144 -7.72 -9.41 11.55
N ASP A 145 -8.27 -10.18 10.61
CA ASP A 145 -9.68 -10.07 10.20
C ASP A 145 -10.61 -10.54 11.33
N PHE A 146 -10.21 -11.56 12.10
CA PHE A 146 -10.94 -12.00 13.30
C PHE A 146 -10.81 -10.99 14.45
N ALA A 147 -9.62 -10.47 14.74
CA ALA A 147 -9.41 -9.52 15.81
C ALA A 147 -10.19 -8.20 15.59
N LYS A 148 -10.34 -7.78 14.34
CA LYS A 148 -11.06 -6.54 13.98
C LYS A 148 -12.53 -6.75 13.61
N LYS A 149 -13.06 -7.97 13.71
CA LYS A 149 -14.45 -8.35 13.35
C LYS A 149 -14.90 -7.81 11.98
N ARG A 150 -13.95 -7.70 11.03
CA ARG A 150 -14.18 -7.02 9.74
C ARG A 150 -15.13 -7.78 8.81
N LYS A 151 -15.24 -9.12 8.97
CA LYS A 151 -16.05 -9.99 8.08
C LYS A 151 -16.52 -11.23 8.82
N PRO A 152 -17.63 -11.86 8.36
CA PRO A 152 -18.01 -13.18 8.82
C PRO A 152 -16.86 -14.19 8.62
N PRO A 153 -16.65 -15.15 9.55
CA PRO A 153 -15.49 -16.05 9.54
C PRO A 153 -15.33 -16.85 8.23
N LEU A 154 -16.43 -17.37 7.67
CA LEU A 154 -16.41 -18.13 6.41
C LEU A 154 -15.96 -17.28 5.22
N ILE A 155 -16.38 -16.01 5.16
CA ILE A 155 -15.97 -15.07 4.10
C ILE A 155 -14.49 -14.75 4.23
N ALA A 156 -14.00 -14.52 5.47
CA ALA A 156 -12.58 -14.26 5.74
C ALA A 156 -11.70 -15.44 5.29
N ILE A 157 -12.12 -16.68 5.58
CA ILE A 157 -11.40 -17.91 5.20
C ILE A 157 -11.37 -18.05 3.66
N ARG A 158 -12.54 -17.98 2.98
CA ARG A 158 -12.63 -18.14 1.52
C ARG A 158 -11.81 -17.08 0.77
N ARG A 159 -11.94 -15.81 1.16
CA ARG A 159 -11.18 -14.71 0.54
C ARG A 159 -9.69 -14.84 0.85
N GLY A 160 -9.31 -15.22 2.06
CA GLY A 160 -7.93 -15.47 2.43
C GLY A 160 -7.29 -16.58 1.59
N TRP A 161 -8.02 -17.65 1.32
CA TRP A 161 -7.57 -18.76 0.47
C TRP A 161 -7.39 -18.32 -1.00
N ALA A 162 -8.33 -17.56 -1.55
CA ALA A 162 -8.23 -17.02 -2.90
C ALA A 162 -6.98 -16.13 -3.06
N LEU A 163 -6.73 -15.23 -2.11
CA LEU A 163 -5.56 -14.35 -2.11
C LEU A 163 -4.24 -15.11 -1.90
N ARG A 164 -4.25 -16.20 -1.12
CA ARG A 164 -3.08 -17.09 -1.02
C ARG A 164 -2.73 -17.70 -2.38
N LYS A 165 -3.73 -18.13 -3.15
CA LYS A 165 -3.53 -18.66 -4.50
C LYS A 165 -3.04 -17.59 -5.49
N ALA A 166 -3.49 -16.34 -5.34
CA ALA A 166 -3.11 -15.22 -6.20
C ALA A 166 -1.70 -14.66 -5.88
N GLN A 167 -1.14 -14.96 -4.70
CA GLN A 167 0.14 -14.37 -4.26
C GLN A 167 1.32 -14.65 -5.22
N PRO A 168 1.50 -15.85 -5.83
CA PRO A 168 2.59 -16.09 -6.79
C PRO A 168 2.47 -15.20 -8.03
N ALA A 169 1.25 -14.95 -8.53
CA ALA A 169 1.02 -14.07 -9.66
C ALA A 169 1.34 -12.61 -9.31
N LEU A 170 0.91 -12.15 -8.13
CA LEU A 170 1.24 -10.81 -7.61
C LEU A 170 2.76 -10.64 -7.47
N ARG A 171 3.45 -11.64 -6.93
CA ARG A 171 4.91 -11.63 -6.82
C ARG A 171 5.59 -11.50 -8.18
N ARG A 172 5.16 -12.29 -9.15
CA ARG A 172 5.70 -12.25 -10.52
C ARG A 172 5.50 -10.86 -11.14
N LYS A 173 4.27 -10.30 -11.07
CA LYS A 173 3.96 -8.93 -11.53
C LYS A 173 4.89 -7.90 -10.90
N ALA A 174 5.16 -8.00 -9.60
CA ALA A 174 6.09 -7.10 -8.92
C ALA A 174 7.52 -7.23 -9.44
N MET A 175 8.03 -8.47 -9.65
CA MET A 175 9.38 -8.68 -10.20
C MET A 175 9.51 -8.13 -11.62
N GLU A 176 8.50 -8.35 -12.46
CA GLU A 176 8.45 -7.83 -13.84
C GLU A 176 8.43 -6.29 -13.86
N ALA A 177 7.80 -5.65 -12.88
CA ALA A 177 7.82 -4.20 -12.71
C ALA A 177 9.16 -3.66 -12.15
N GLY A 178 10.06 -4.53 -11.67
CA GLY A 178 11.38 -4.19 -11.17
C GLY A 178 11.47 -4.04 -9.64
N PHE A 179 10.54 -4.65 -8.88
CA PHE A 179 10.64 -4.71 -7.44
C PHE A 179 11.67 -5.74 -6.97
N THR A 180 12.43 -5.39 -5.94
CA THR A 180 13.39 -6.30 -5.30
C THR A 180 12.72 -7.07 -4.16
N PRO A 181 12.68 -8.42 -4.19
CA PRO A 181 12.06 -9.20 -3.15
C PRO A 181 12.94 -9.22 -1.89
N MET A 182 12.36 -8.91 -0.74
CA MET A 182 13.05 -8.96 0.56
C MET A 182 12.20 -9.65 1.61
N SER A 183 12.85 -10.46 2.46
CA SER A 183 12.21 -10.95 3.68
C SER A 183 11.98 -9.79 4.66
N MET A 184 11.09 -9.97 5.64
CA MET A 184 10.84 -8.95 6.69
C MET A 184 12.14 -8.53 7.40
N ARG A 185 13.00 -9.49 7.72
CA ARG A 185 14.28 -9.22 8.42
C ARG A 185 15.24 -8.41 7.53
N ALA A 186 15.38 -8.80 6.27
CA ALA A 186 16.21 -8.07 5.31
C ALA A 186 15.69 -6.66 5.05
N ALA A 187 14.36 -6.51 4.90
CA ALA A 187 13.72 -5.23 4.69
C ALA A 187 13.91 -4.28 5.89
N ILE A 188 13.77 -4.78 7.13
CA ILE A 188 14.05 -3.97 8.34
C ILE A 188 15.50 -3.49 8.34
N ALA A 189 16.46 -4.36 8.08
CA ALA A 189 17.88 -3.99 8.04
C ALA A 189 18.23 -3.03 6.89
N HIS A 190 17.43 -3.04 5.82
CA HIS A 190 17.62 -2.18 4.65
C HIS A 190 17.05 -0.76 4.86
N LEU A 191 16.01 -0.64 5.69
CA LEU A 191 15.36 0.63 6.02
C LEU A 191 16.05 1.36 7.20
N GLY A 192 16.64 0.64 8.13
CA GLY A 192 17.37 1.20 9.28
C GLY A 192 18.81 1.43 8.96
#